data_651c59265bd564b102e495308412d923
#
_entry.id   651c59265bd564b102e495308412d923
#
_cell.length_a   1.000
_cell.length_b   1.000
_cell.length_c   1.000
_cell.angle_alpha   90.00
_cell.angle_beta   90.00
_cell.angle_gamma   90.00
#
_symmetry.space_group_name_H-M   'P 1'
#
loop_
_entity.id
_entity.type
_entity.pdbx_description
1 polymer ?
#
loop_
_entity_poly.entity_id
_entity_poly.type
_entity_poly.pdbx_seq_one_letter_code
_entity_poly.pdbx_strand_id
1 'polypeptide(L)'
;FKVKNSIVDIAMFNGESKAFEIKTELDTPHRLNGQICDYTRLFQKCYIVIPEEKLYNYINYIGPNVGIILLKYVKRHIELYEYREAVSNANIDPEMVMSCLRTEEYKNIVNTFYGAIPDVNDFQMYDICKQQISNIPASNLQKLFLKEIEKRKNCSKLLNVVPNVVRQICLSMNLNKKTIDILIKKLNEPLI
;
A
#
# COMPACT_ATOMS: atom_id res chain seq x y z
N PHE A 1 -2.28 -4.25 -1.02
CA PHE A 1 -1.69 -3.66 -2.23
C PHE A 1 -0.53 -4.53 -2.69
N LYS A 2 -0.59 -5.08 -3.94
CA LYS A 2 0.46 -5.96 -4.45
C LYS A 2 1.66 -5.15 -4.96
N VAL A 3 2.87 -5.53 -4.57
CA VAL A 3 4.15 -4.96 -4.98
C VAL A 3 5.06 -6.12 -5.37
N LYS A 4 5.24 -6.36 -6.67
CA LYS A 4 6.03 -7.47 -7.22
C LYS A 4 5.62 -8.82 -6.62
N ASN A 5 6.43 -9.38 -5.73
CA ASN A 5 6.19 -10.68 -5.08
C ASN A 5 5.53 -10.57 -3.69
N SER A 6 5.40 -9.34 -3.18
CA SER A 6 4.91 -9.04 -1.84
C SER A 6 3.52 -8.41 -1.88
N ILE A 7 2.76 -8.54 -0.79
CA ILE A 7 1.47 -7.88 -0.59
C ILE A 7 1.60 -7.04 0.68
N VAL A 8 1.45 -5.73 0.53
CA VAL A 8 1.46 -4.78 1.65
C VAL A 8 0.15 -4.89 2.42
N ASP A 9 0.22 -5.04 3.73
CA ASP A 9 -0.97 -5.13 4.59
C ASP A 9 -1.77 -3.83 4.53
N ILE A 10 -1.11 -2.68 4.73
CA ILE A 10 -1.73 -1.37 4.58
C ILE A 10 -0.84 -0.48 3.73
N ALA A 11 -1.38 0.02 2.61
CA ALA A 11 -0.77 1.05 1.78
C ALA A 11 -1.55 2.35 1.92
N MET A 12 -0.87 3.43 2.27
CA MET A 12 -1.46 4.76 2.40
C MET A 12 -0.85 5.69 1.34
N PHE A 13 -1.71 6.40 0.63
CA PHE A 13 -1.37 7.40 -0.38
C PHE A 13 -2.11 8.69 -0.05
N ASN A 14 -1.40 9.64 0.57
CA ASN A 14 -1.97 10.92 0.99
C ASN A 14 -0.86 11.98 0.95
N GLY A 15 -0.56 12.50 -0.25
CA GLY A 15 0.54 13.41 -0.49
C GLY A 15 1.93 12.74 -0.42
N GLU A 16 2.05 11.64 0.30
CA GLU A 16 3.19 10.72 0.31
C GLU A 16 2.70 9.26 0.30
N SER A 17 3.59 8.34 -0.07
CA SER A 17 3.29 6.91 -0.04
C SER A 17 3.91 6.24 1.19
N LYS A 18 3.08 5.50 1.94
CA LYS A 18 3.51 4.75 3.12
C LYS A 18 3.06 3.30 3.03
N ALA A 19 3.95 2.38 3.34
CA ALA A 19 3.66 0.97 3.52
C ALA A 19 3.74 0.61 4.99
N PHE A 20 2.78 -0.19 5.46
CA PHE A 20 2.79 -0.75 6.80
C PHE A 20 2.68 -2.26 6.68
N GLU A 21 3.65 -2.96 7.24
CA GLU A 21 3.65 -4.42 7.40
C GLU A 21 3.35 -4.74 8.85
N ILE A 22 2.30 -5.53 9.07
CA ILE A 22 1.82 -5.87 10.41
C ILE A 22 2.27 -7.29 10.75
N LYS A 23 2.92 -7.44 11.89
CA LYS A 23 3.34 -8.74 12.43
C LYS A 23 2.65 -8.99 13.76
N THR A 24 2.12 -10.17 13.90
CA THR A 24 1.48 -10.66 15.12
C THR A 24 2.48 -11.44 16.00
N GLU A 25 2.04 -11.90 17.15
CA GLU A 25 2.84 -12.76 18.03
C GLU A 25 3.23 -14.11 17.37
N LEU A 26 2.43 -14.57 16.40
CA LEU A 26 2.62 -15.84 15.72
C LEU A 26 3.55 -15.74 14.50
N ASP A 27 3.84 -14.52 14.03
CA ASP A 27 4.66 -14.29 12.86
C ASP A 27 6.15 -14.43 13.16
N THR A 28 6.90 -14.85 12.14
CA THR A 28 8.36 -14.97 12.18
C THR A 28 9.00 -13.99 11.21
N PRO A 29 10.25 -13.55 11.45
CA PRO A 29 10.92 -12.56 10.59
C PRO A 29 11.39 -13.10 9.23
N HIS A 30 11.27 -14.39 8.95
CA HIS A 30 11.86 -15.02 7.75
C HIS A 30 11.53 -14.34 6.41
N ARG A 31 10.28 -13.91 6.21
CA ARG A 31 9.85 -13.25 4.96
C ARG A 31 9.99 -11.73 5.00
N LEU A 32 10.28 -11.16 6.16
CA LEU A 32 10.27 -9.71 6.37
C LEU A 32 11.29 -8.99 5.48
N ASN A 33 12.51 -9.52 5.38
CA ASN A 33 13.55 -8.88 4.56
C ASN A 33 13.14 -8.74 3.09
N GLY A 34 12.52 -9.76 2.50
CA GLY A 34 12.01 -9.71 1.13
C GLY A 34 10.88 -8.69 0.97
N GLN A 35 9.92 -8.68 1.90
CA GLN A 35 8.81 -7.75 1.93
C GLN A 35 9.31 -6.29 2.03
N ILE A 36 10.18 -6.00 2.99
CA ILE A 36 10.76 -4.66 3.18
C ILE A 36 11.58 -4.24 1.95
N CYS A 37 12.35 -5.15 1.35
CA CYS A 37 13.10 -4.86 0.12
C CYS A 37 12.17 -4.43 -1.03
N ASP A 38 11.05 -5.12 -1.22
CA ASP A 38 10.07 -4.76 -2.24
C ASP A 38 9.43 -3.40 -1.92
N TYR A 39 9.05 -3.16 -0.66
CA TYR A 39 8.36 -1.93 -0.25
C TYR A 39 9.26 -0.69 -0.31
N THR A 40 10.50 -0.78 0.14
CA THR A 40 11.43 0.36 0.15
C THR A 40 11.83 0.83 -1.25
N ARG A 41 11.61 0.00 -2.29
CA ARG A 41 11.81 0.39 -3.69
C ARG A 41 10.62 1.15 -4.28
N LEU A 42 9.44 1.10 -3.65
CA LEU A 42 8.22 1.73 -4.16
C LEU A 42 7.70 2.86 -3.27
N PHE A 43 7.71 2.66 -1.95
CA PHE A 43 7.13 3.61 -1.02
C PHE A 43 8.16 4.60 -0.48
N GLN A 44 7.70 5.82 -0.20
CA GLN A 44 8.54 6.84 0.43
C GLN A 44 8.88 6.48 1.86
N LYS A 45 7.92 5.97 2.62
CA LYS A 45 8.12 5.53 4.00
C LYS A 45 7.60 4.10 4.17
N CYS A 46 8.38 3.27 4.83
CA CYS A 46 8.01 1.90 5.15
C CYS A 46 8.06 1.71 6.67
N TYR A 47 7.03 1.12 7.20
CA TYR A 47 6.90 0.84 8.63
C TYR A 47 6.64 -0.65 8.85
N ILE A 48 7.19 -1.17 9.93
CA ILE A 48 6.74 -2.42 10.52
C ILE A 48 5.94 -2.11 11.79
N VAL A 49 4.82 -2.80 11.95
CA VAL A 49 3.94 -2.70 13.12
C VAL A 49 4.01 -4.02 13.86
N ILE A 50 4.53 -4.03 15.08
CA ILE A 50 4.83 -5.24 15.87
C ILE A 50 4.40 -5.08 17.33
N PRO A 51 4.08 -6.18 18.04
CA PRO A 51 3.93 -6.16 19.49
C PRO A 51 5.22 -5.67 20.18
N GLU A 52 5.09 -4.89 21.26
CA GLU A 52 6.22 -4.30 21.98
C GLU A 52 7.22 -5.36 22.43
N GLU A 53 6.76 -6.48 22.93
CA GLU A 53 7.55 -7.61 23.41
C GLU A 53 8.34 -8.33 22.30
N LYS A 54 7.99 -8.11 21.05
CA LYS A 54 8.68 -8.68 19.88
C LYS A 54 9.77 -7.78 19.30
N LEU A 55 9.95 -6.57 19.81
CA LEU A 55 10.89 -5.59 19.29
C LEU A 55 12.28 -6.18 19.06
N TYR A 56 12.86 -6.84 20.06
CA TYR A 56 14.20 -7.42 19.97
C TYR A 56 14.32 -8.53 18.95
N ASN A 57 13.22 -9.24 18.65
CA ASN A 57 13.22 -10.31 17.66
C ASN A 57 13.26 -9.78 16.22
N TYR A 58 12.77 -8.55 16.01
CA TYR A 58 12.64 -7.95 14.68
C TYR A 58 13.69 -6.87 14.39
N ILE A 59 14.21 -6.16 15.37
CA ILE A 59 15.04 -4.98 15.17
C ILE A 59 16.30 -5.26 14.34
N ASN A 60 16.88 -6.45 14.44
CA ASN A 60 18.06 -6.86 13.68
C ASN A 60 17.77 -7.23 12.23
N TYR A 61 16.49 -7.43 11.87
CA TYR A 61 16.05 -7.72 10.51
C TYR A 61 15.58 -6.49 9.75
N ILE A 62 15.52 -5.33 10.42
CA ILE A 62 14.94 -4.11 9.89
C ILE A 62 16.04 -3.08 9.71
N GLY A 63 16.27 -2.68 8.45
CA GLY A 63 17.23 -1.61 8.14
C GLY A 63 16.91 -0.30 8.88
N PRO A 64 17.90 0.59 9.05
CA PRO A 64 17.76 1.82 9.83
C PRO A 64 16.71 2.80 9.26
N ASN A 65 16.41 2.69 7.95
CA ASN A 65 15.49 3.59 7.26
C ASN A 65 14.01 3.18 7.41
N VAL A 66 13.74 1.98 7.93
CA VAL A 66 12.37 1.48 8.14
C VAL A 66 11.88 1.92 9.51
N GLY A 67 10.71 2.53 9.56
CA GLY A 67 10.05 2.94 10.79
C GLY A 67 9.53 1.73 11.59
N ILE A 68 9.37 1.91 12.88
CA ILE A 68 8.84 0.88 13.79
C ILE A 68 7.70 1.50 14.59
N ILE A 69 6.54 0.88 14.51
CA ILE A 69 5.38 1.20 15.34
C ILE A 69 5.14 0.01 16.26
N LEU A 70 5.05 0.27 17.55
CA LEU A 70 4.81 -0.75 18.56
C LEU A 70 3.35 -0.79 18.98
N LEU A 71 2.84 -2.01 19.07
CA LEU A 71 1.53 -2.34 19.62
C LEU A 71 1.69 -2.67 21.10
N LYS A 72 0.96 -1.98 21.96
CA LYS A 72 0.92 -2.24 23.39
C LYS A 72 -0.49 -2.54 23.85
N TYR A 73 -0.68 -3.60 24.61
CA TYR A 73 -1.95 -3.91 25.26
C TYR A 73 -2.02 -3.19 26.61
N VAL A 74 -2.97 -2.24 26.71
CA VAL A 74 -3.20 -1.50 27.96
C VAL A 74 -4.68 -1.61 28.34
N LYS A 75 -5.00 -2.27 29.46
CA LYS A 75 -6.37 -2.36 30.02
C LYS A 75 -7.48 -2.65 28.95
N ARG A 76 -7.27 -3.65 28.10
CA ARG A 76 -8.18 -4.06 27.01
C ARG A 76 -8.21 -3.15 25.78
N HIS A 77 -7.32 -2.17 25.68
CA HIS A 77 -7.15 -1.34 24.50
C HIS A 77 -5.79 -1.59 23.87
N ILE A 78 -5.70 -1.43 22.57
CA ILE A 78 -4.45 -1.44 21.84
C ILE A 78 -4.02 0.01 21.70
N GLU A 79 -2.83 0.32 22.19
CA GLU A 79 -2.15 1.58 21.96
C GLU A 79 -1.06 1.38 20.92
N LEU A 80 -0.93 2.36 20.02
CA LEU A 80 0.09 2.40 18.98
C LEU A 80 1.02 3.56 19.29
N TYR A 81 2.33 3.32 19.32
CA TYR A 81 3.29 4.40 19.39
C TYR A 81 4.46 4.20 18.43
N GLU A 82 4.95 5.27 17.88
CA GLU A 82 6.06 5.27 16.95
C GLU A 82 7.37 5.19 17.75
N TYR A 83 8.01 4.00 17.69
CA TYR A 83 9.30 3.77 18.33
C TYR A 83 10.46 4.37 17.52
N ARG A 84 10.36 4.28 16.18
CA ARG A 84 11.32 4.83 15.23
C ARG A 84 10.61 5.35 14.00
N GLU A 85 10.87 6.60 13.62
CA GLU A 85 10.34 7.17 12.40
C GLU A 85 11.02 6.56 11.16
N ALA A 86 10.25 6.37 10.09
CA ALA A 86 10.79 5.93 8.80
C ALA A 86 11.51 7.09 8.10
N VAL A 87 12.70 6.81 7.56
CA VAL A 87 13.41 7.76 6.69
C VAL A 87 12.76 7.76 5.31
N SER A 88 12.47 8.97 4.80
CA SER A 88 11.84 9.11 3.49
C SER A 88 12.79 8.73 2.36
N ASN A 89 12.35 7.81 1.49
CA ASN A 89 13.03 7.45 0.26
C ASN A 89 12.58 8.40 -0.88
N ALA A 90 13.52 9.13 -1.44
CA ALA A 90 13.27 10.00 -2.59
C ALA A 90 13.38 9.26 -3.94
N ASN A 91 13.92 8.05 -3.97
CA ASN A 91 14.25 7.30 -5.18
C ASN A 91 13.37 6.07 -5.30
N ILE A 92 12.19 6.21 -5.91
CA ILE A 92 11.36 5.07 -6.26
C ILE A 92 11.89 4.38 -7.52
N ASP A 93 11.79 3.06 -7.55
CA ASP A 93 12.24 2.25 -8.68
C ASP A 93 11.15 2.22 -9.77
N PRO A 94 11.46 2.67 -11.00
CA PRO A 94 10.50 2.65 -12.11
C PRO A 94 9.96 1.26 -12.43
N GLU A 95 10.73 0.19 -12.25
CA GLU A 95 10.29 -1.19 -12.47
C GLU A 95 9.22 -1.57 -11.44
N MET A 96 9.41 -1.17 -10.19
CA MET A 96 8.42 -1.42 -9.13
C MET A 96 7.14 -0.62 -9.37
N VAL A 97 7.28 0.65 -9.82
CA VAL A 97 6.14 1.47 -10.23
C VAL A 97 5.34 0.78 -11.33
N MET A 98 6.00 0.35 -12.41
CA MET A 98 5.34 -0.35 -13.52
C MET A 98 4.62 -1.63 -13.07
N SER A 99 5.20 -2.39 -12.14
CA SER A 99 4.59 -3.62 -11.63
C SER A 99 3.26 -3.39 -10.90
N CYS A 100 2.99 -2.18 -10.45
CA CYS A 100 1.82 -1.79 -9.68
C CYS A 100 0.75 -1.06 -10.50
N LEU A 101 1.11 -0.56 -11.68
CA LEU A 101 0.24 0.24 -12.53
C LEU A 101 -0.62 -0.62 -13.45
N ARG A 102 -1.84 -0.15 -13.69
CA ARG A 102 -2.74 -0.66 -14.73
C ARG A 102 -2.40 -0.03 -16.08
N THR A 103 -2.88 -0.63 -17.16
CA THR A 103 -2.62 -0.16 -18.53
C THR A 103 -2.91 1.34 -18.70
N GLU A 104 -4.07 1.80 -18.32
CA GLU A 104 -4.44 3.21 -18.45
C GLU A 104 -3.60 4.13 -17.56
N GLU A 105 -3.17 3.66 -16.39
CA GLU A 105 -2.39 4.45 -15.44
C GLU A 105 -0.97 4.72 -15.97
N TYR A 106 -0.27 3.71 -16.50
CA TYR A 106 1.06 3.95 -17.05
C TYR A 106 1.00 4.75 -18.36
N LYS A 107 -0.02 4.57 -19.21
CA LYS A 107 -0.27 5.42 -20.38
C LYS A 107 -0.49 6.88 -19.97
N ASN A 108 -1.27 7.13 -18.91
CA ASN A 108 -1.52 8.47 -18.40
C ASN A 108 -0.25 9.13 -17.85
N ILE A 109 0.62 8.38 -17.16
CA ILE A 109 1.91 8.89 -16.69
C ILE A 109 2.76 9.35 -17.87
N VAL A 110 2.90 8.50 -18.89
CA VAL A 110 3.66 8.81 -20.11
C VAL A 110 3.08 10.03 -20.82
N ASN A 111 1.78 10.05 -21.06
CA ASN A 111 1.09 11.18 -21.69
C ASN A 111 1.25 12.48 -20.89
N THR A 112 1.15 12.40 -19.57
CA THR A 112 1.29 13.60 -18.71
C THR A 112 2.69 14.16 -18.74
N PHE A 113 3.72 13.31 -18.83
CA PHE A 113 5.11 13.74 -18.79
C PHE A 113 5.65 14.15 -20.17
N TYR A 114 5.33 13.36 -21.22
CA TYR A 114 5.87 13.58 -22.57
C TYR A 114 4.90 14.30 -23.52
N GLY A 115 3.64 14.48 -23.13
CA GLY A 115 2.63 15.15 -23.95
C GLY A 115 1.91 14.26 -24.98
N ALA A 116 2.34 13.00 -25.14
CA ALA A 116 1.74 12.05 -26.07
C ALA A 116 1.90 10.60 -25.57
N ILE A 117 0.94 9.75 -25.98
CA ILE A 117 1.07 8.29 -25.82
C ILE A 117 1.80 7.76 -27.06
N PRO A 118 2.75 6.79 -26.90
CA PRO A 118 3.43 6.18 -28.04
C PRO A 118 2.44 5.62 -29.08
N ASP A 119 2.67 5.91 -30.35
CA ASP A 119 1.90 5.33 -31.45
C ASP A 119 2.49 3.97 -31.83
N VAL A 120 2.11 2.95 -31.04
CA VAL A 120 2.56 1.57 -31.20
C VAL A 120 1.41 0.60 -30.96
N ASN A 121 1.56 -0.64 -31.43
CA ASN A 121 0.55 -1.68 -31.18
C ASN A 121 0.49 -2.09 -29.69
N ASP A 122 -0.60 -2.73 -29.28
CA ASP A 122 -0.84 -3.09 -27.88
C ASP A 122 0.23 -4.04 -27.30
N PHE A 123 0.85 -4.89 -28.13
CA PHE A 123 1.91 -5.80 -27.67
C PHE A 123 3.19 -5.07 -27.28
N GLN A 124 3.49 -3.96 -27.94
CA GLN A 124 4.70 -3.14 -27.67
C GLN A 124 4.45 -2.06 -26.63
N MET A 125 3.19 -1.71 -26.37
CA MET A 125 2.78 -0.59 -25.53
C MET A 125 3.40 -0.66 -24.12
N TYR A 126 3.34 -1.83 -23.49
CA TYR A 126 3.89 -2.01 -22.14
C TYR A 126 5.40 -1.74 -22.11
N ASP A 127 6.15 -2.34 -23.02
CA ASP A 127 7.62 -2.23 -23.03
C ASP A 127 8.10 -0.81 -23.36
N ILE A 128 7.47 -0.17 -24.32
CA ILE A 128 7.77 1.22 -24.68
C ILE A 128 7.42 2.18 -23.52
N CYS A 129 6.26 2.04 -22.90
CA CYS A 129 5.90 2.84 -21.74
C CYS A 129 6.85 2.60 -20.56
N LYS A 130 7.25 1.33 -20.32
CA LYS A 130 8.24 0.98 -19.29
C LYS A 130 9.58 1.68 -19.53
N GLN A 131 10.07 1.68 -20.76
CA GLN A 131 11.31 2.36 -21.14
C GLN A 131 11.18 3.88 -20.92
N GLN A 132 10.07 4.49 -21.35
CA GLN A 132 9.83 5.92 -21.15
C GLN A 132 9.74 6.28 -19.66
N ILE A 133 9.00 5.50 -18.86
CA ILE A 133 8.87 5.71 -17.42
C ILE A 133 10.22 5.60 -16.71
N SER A 134 11.10 4.70 -17.16
CA SER A 134 12.45 4.56 -16.61
C SER A 134 13.34 5.80 -16.84
N ASN A 135 13.01 6.63 -17.80
CA ASN A 135 13.71 7.88 -18.10
C ASN A 135 13.11 9.09 -17.36
N ILE A 136 12.00 8.94 -16.65
CA ILE A 136 11.41 10.03 -15.88
C ILE A 136 12.22 10.24 -14.59
N PRO A 137 12.64 11.47 -14.25
CA PRO A 137 13.32 11.75 -12.99
C PRO A 137 12.49 11.26 -11.79
N ALA A 138 13.14 10.64 -10.79
CA ALA A 138 12.48 9.97 -9.67
C ALA A 138 11.43 10.85 -8.94
N SER A 139 11.76 12.13 -8.73
CA SER A 139 10.84 13.08 -8.08
C SER A 139 9.58 13.37 -8.90
N ASN A 140 9.69 13.37 -10.24
CA ASN A 140 8.55 13.54 -11.13
C ASN A 140 7.72 12.26 -11.21
N LEU A 141 8.41 11.12 -11.35
CA LEU A 141 7.75 9.81 -11.40
C LEU A 141 6.93 9.56 -10.13
N GLN A 142 7.48 9.89 -8.97
CA GLN A 142 6.80 9.75 -7.69
C GLN A 142 5.50 10.55 -7.63
N LYS A 143 5.54 11.82 -8.05
CA LYS A 143 4.34 12.68 -8.10
C LYS A 143 3.28 12.15 -9.07
N LEU A 144 3.70 11.69 -10.24
CA LEU A 144 2.81 11.13 -11.24
C LEU A 144 2.20 9.81 -10.78
N PHE A 145 2.99 8.93 -10.18
CA PHE A 145 2.54 7.68 -9.59
C PHE A 145 1.48 7.92 -8.51
N LEU A 146 1.75 8.79 -7.53
CA LEU A 146 0.80 9.16 -6.49
C LEU A 146 -0.52 9.65 -7.10
N LYS A 147 -0.45 10.57 -8.06
CA LYS A 147 -1.63 11.12 -8.72
C LYS A 147 -2.49 10.06 -9.42
N GLU A 148 -1.87 9.05 -10.04
CA GLU A 148 -2.61 7.95 -10.67
C GLU A 148 -3.22 7.00 -9.64
N ILE A 149 -2.48 6.64 -8.58
CA ILE A 149 -3.01 5.77 -7.53
C ILE A 149 -4.16 6.44 -6.76
N GLU A 150 -4.08 7.73 -6.48
CA GLU A 150 -5.14 8.49 -5.80
C GLU A 150 -6.46 8.55 -6.60
N LYS A 151 -6.39 8.43 -7.94
CA LYS A 151 -7.60 8.34 -8.78
C LYS A 151 -8.34 7.00 -8.62
N ARG A 152 -7.67 5.96 -8.11
CA ARG A 152 -8.33 4.67 -7.88
C ARG A 152 -9.47 4.87 -6.91
N LYS A 153 -10.62 4.25 -7.22
CA LYS A 153 -11.79 4.29 -6.32
C LYS A 153 -11.36 3.79 -4.95
N ASN A 154 -11.32 4.67 -3.98
CA ASN A 154 -11.12 4.29 -2.60
C ASN A 154 -12.46 3.90 -1.97
N CYS A 155 -12.42 2.96 -1.05
CA CYS A 155 -13.60 2.52 -0.33
C CYS A 155 -13.97 3.47 0.83
N SER A 156 -13.41 4.67 0.93
CA SER A 156 -13.60 5.57 2.07
C SER A 156 -15.07 5.93 2.33
N LYS A 157 -15.83 6.23 1.27
CA LYS A 157 -17.27 6.49 1.38
C LYS A 157 -18.05 5.26 1.85
N LEU A 158 -17.60 4.07 1.45
CA LEU A 158 -18.19 2.80 1.81
C LEU A 158 -17.91 2.46 3.27
N LEU A 159 -16.67 2.72 3.73
CA LEU A 159 -16.23 2.48 5.11
C LEU A 159 -17.01 3.28 6.15
N ASN A 160 -17.48 4.49 5.79
CA ASN A 160 -18.27 5.33 6.69
C ASN A 160 -19.69 4.78 6.94
N VAL A 161 -20.20 3.93 6.03
CA VAL A 161 -21.54 3.33 6.12
C VAL A 161 -21.51 1.97 6.82
N VAL A 162 -20.36 1.30 6.82
CA VAL A 162 -20.21 -0.06 7.35
C VAL A 162 -19.86 -0.03 8.85
N PRO A 163 -20.59 -0.78 9.71
CA PRO A 163 -20.24 -0.93 11.12
C PRO A 163 -18.79 -1.37 11.32
N ASN A 164 -18.10 -0.81 12.32
CA ASN A 164 -16.66 -1.06 12.57
C ASN A 164 -16.33 -2.56 12.66
N VAL A 165 -17.23 -3.35 13.27
CA VAL A 165 -17.04 -4.79 13.52
C VAL A 165 -16.88 -5.61 12.23
N VAL A 166 -17.56 -5.22 11.14
CA VAL A 166 -17.52 -5.96 9.85
C VAL A 166 -16.72 -5.22 8.77
N ARG A 167 -16.15 -4.06 9.10
CA ARG A 167 -15.43 -3.21 8.15
C ARG A 167 -14.24 -3.92 7.51
N GLN A 168 -13.46 -4.63 8.32
CA GLN A 168 -12.30 -5.37 7.84
C GLN A 168 -12.70 -6.51 6.88
N ILE A 169 -13.78 -7.23 7.19
CA ILE A 169 -14.31 -8.29 6.33
C ILE A 169 -14.76 -7.71 4.99
N CYS A 170 -15.49 -6.59 5.02
CA CYS A 170 -15.96 -5.92 3.79
C CYS A 170 -14.79 -5.45 2.91
N LEU A 171 -13.69 -5.01 3.51
CA LEU A 171 -12.47 -4.62 2.79
C LEU A 171 -11.74 -5.82 2.18
N SER A 172 -11.55 -6.87 2.97
CA SER A 172 -10.82 -8.06 2.52
C SER A 172 -11.54 -8.81 1.40
N MET A 173 -12.87 -8.84 1.43
CA MET A 173 -13.71 -9.47 0.41
C MET A 173 -13.97 -8.58 -0.81
N ASN A 174 -13.49 -7.35 -0.82
CA ASN A 174 -13.69 -6.37 -1.90
C ASN A 174 -15.16 -6.25 -2.33
N LEU A 175 -16.07 -6.21 -1.35
CA LEU A 175 -17.51 -6.23 -1.58
C LEU A 175 -17.96 -4.97 -2.33
N ASN A 176 -18.84 -5.14 -3.31
CA ASN A 176 -19.47 -4.02 -3.99
C ASN A 176 -20.57 -3.36 -3.12
N LYS A 177 -20.97 -2.14 -3.49
CA LYS A 177 -21.96 -1.36 -2.73
C LYS A 177 -23.25 -2.14 -2.47
N LYS A 178 -23.80 -2.82 -3.50
CA LYS A 178 -25.05 -3.58 -3.40
C LYS A 178 -24.97 -4.71 -2.35
N THR A 179 -23.86 -5.44 -2.34
CA THR A 179 -23.62 -6.52 -1.36
C THR A 179 -23.51 -5.98 0.05
N ILE A 180 -22.87 -4.81 0.22
CA ILE A 180 -22.74 -4.15 1.51
C ILE A 180 -24.08 -3.64 2.03
N ASP A 181 -24.92 -3.04 1.17
CA ASP A 181 -26.26 -2.61 1.57
C ASP A 181 -27.13 -3.78 2.06
N ILE A 182 -27.02 -4.95 1.40
CA ILE A 182 -27.68 -6.18 1.85
C ILE A 182 -27.14 -6.67 3.20
N LEU A 183 -25.81 -6.64 3.37
CA LEU A 183 -25.17 -7.04 4.62
C LEU A 183 -25.61 -6.14 5.80
N ILE A 184 -25.62 -4.83 5.61
CA ILE A 184 -26.06 -3.87 6.63
C ILE A 184 -27.53 -4.10 7.00
N LYS A 185 -28.38 -4.32 5.98
CA LYS A 185 -29.79 -4.63 6.23
C LYS A 185 -29.96 -5.86 7.10
N LYS A 186 -29.25 -6.96 6.79
CA LYS A 186 -29.29 -8.19 7.58
C LYS A 186 -28.73 -8.04 9.00
N LEU A 187 -27.68 -7.23 9.19
CA LEU A 187 -27.11 -6.97 10.51
C LEU A 187 -28.04 -6.16 11.42
N ASN A 188 -28.97 -5.40 10.85
CA ASN A 188 -29.95 -4.61 11.57
C ASN A 188 -31.29 -5.34 11.78
N GLU A 189 -31.46 -6.55 11.23
CA GLU A 189 -32.62 -7.38 11.48
C GLU A 189 -32.51 -7.99 12.91
N PRO A 190 -33.59 -7.97 13.71
CA PRO A 190 -33.57 -8.61 15.05
C PRO A 190 -33.25 -10.09 14.91
N LEU A 191 -32.41 -10.61 15.79
CA LEU A 191 -32.19 -12.04 15.94
C LEU A 191 -33.50 -12.68 16.45
N ILE A 192 -34.11 -13.53 15.63
CA ILE A 192 -35.34 -14.30 15.97
C ILE A 192 -34.94 -15.40 16.95
#